data_1b5249048bd9f45036a8af452d26dbc9
#
_entry.id   1b5249048bd9f45036a8af452d26dbc9
#
_cell.length_a   1.000
_cell.length_b   1.000
_cell.length_c   1.000
_cell.angle_alpha   90.00
_cell.angle_beta   90.00
_cell.angle_gamma   90.00
#
_symmetry.space_group_name_H-M   'P 1'
#
loop_
_entity.id
_entity.type
_entity.pdbx_description
1 polymer ?
#
loop_
_entity_poly.entity_id
_entity_poly.type
_entity_poly.pdbx_seq_one_letter_code
_entity_poly.pdbx_strand_id
1 'polypeptide(L)'
;MTAPAAGTEAASGRAATRSPPTVAPTVSVVICTWTGARWHELLEAVESVGLQSHPPLETIVVVDHDPAVLARARAELPNVVVTPNVEAHGLSGARNSGLRLARGDVVAFLDDDAVAAPDWLRLLAGEYDDEHVLGVGGSIEPVWEERPAWFPAEFGWVVGCTYRGLPPERAAVRNLIGASMSFRRELFSEFGGFRHGIGRVGTHPVGCEETEFCLRVGRARPGGRFVYQPVALVHHRVPARRARWGYFLARCYGEGLSKAMVVRAAGFRDGLAAERSYTARVLVSGFGSALLAALTLRDRSGFPRAAAIMAGLMAAGVGFCRGHLQSSRGSA
;
A
#
# COMPACT_ATOMS: atom_id res chain seq x y z
N MET A 1 -20.87 29.55 -70.02
CA MET A 1 -20.09 29.83 -68.77
C MET A 1 -20.90 29.28 -67.67
N THR A 2 -20.59 28.06 -67.29
CA THR A 2 -21.31 27.23 -66.33
C THR A 2 -20.46 27.06 -65.08
N ALA A 3 -21.01 27.43 -63.91
CA ALA A 3 -20.38 27.21 -62.65
C ALA A 3 -20.71 25.76 -62.17
N PRO A 4 -19.78 25.09 -61.47
CA PRO A 4 -20.06 23.76 -60.88
C PRO A 4 -20.65 23.85 -59.50
N ALA A 5 -21.55 22.90 -59.24
CA ALA A 5 -22.28 22.69 -57.97
C ALA A 5 -21.36 22.20 -56.86
N ALA A 6 -21.60 22.72 -55.66
CA ALA A 6 -20.98 22.28 -54.43
C ALA A 6 -21.65 20.98 -53.91
N GLY A 7 -20.86 19.92 -53.80
CA GLY A 7 -21.30 18.68 -53.14
C GLY A 7 -21.20 18.79 -51.62
N THR A 8 -22.33 18.56 -50.95
CA THR A 8 -22.46 18.44 -49.49
C THR A 8 -22.04 17.04 -49.09
N GLU A 9 -20.87 16.86 -48.50
CA GLU A 9 -20.50 15.64 -47.79
C GLU A 9 -21.21 15.57 -46.42
N ALA A 10 -22.08 14.61 -46.28
CA ALA A 10 -22.74 14.27 -45.02
C ALA A 10 -21.72 13.58 -44.09
N ALA A 11 -21.33 14.25 -43.03
CA ALA A 11 -20.55 13.67 -41.96
C ALA A 11 -21.39 12.58 -41.23
N SER A 12 -21.07 11.32 -41.53
CA SER A 12 -21.58 10.15 -40.79
C SER A 12 -20.99 10.14 -39.39
N GLY A 13 -21.74 10.67 -38.42
CA GLY A 13 -21.45 10.53 -37.00
C GLY A 13 -21.52 9.07 -36.59
N ARG A 14 -20.39 8.41 -36.43
CA ARG A 14 -20.32 7.13 -35.72
C ARG A 14 -20.76 7.36 -34.28
N ALA A 15 -21.99 6.92 -33.94
CA ALA A 15 -22.42 6.80 -32.59
C ALA A 15 -21.44 5.85 -31.84
N ALA A 16 -20.76 6.37 -30.84
CA ALA A 16 -19.97 5.55 -29.93
C ALA A 16 -20.92 4.54 -29.28
N THR A 17 -20.78 3.27 -29.62
CA THR A 17 -21.48 2.17 -28.96
C THR A 17 -21.05 2.18 -27.50
N ARG A 18 -21.94 2.65 -26.61
CA ARG A 18 -21.80 2.45 -25.16
C ARG A 18 -21.74 0.94 -24.93
N SER A 19 -20.60 0.46 -24.45
CA SER A 19 -20.51 -0.89 -23.91
C SER A 19 -21.60 -1.07 -22.83
N PRO A 20 -22.22 -2.28 -22.73
CA PRO A 20 -23.18 -2.54 -21.67
C PRO A 20 -22.54 -2.25 -20.31
N PRO A 21 -23.30 -1.82 -19.29
CA PRO A 21 -22.75 -1.57 -17.96
C PRO A 21 -22.08 -2.85 -17.47
N THR A 22 -20.78 -2.82 -17.31
CA THR A 22 -20.02 -3.87 -16.65
C THR A 22 -20.50 -3.96 -15.22
N VAL A 23 -20.95 -5.13 -14.78
CA VAL A 23 -21.29 -5.38 -13.38
C VAL A 23 -20.03 -5.12 -12.57
N ALA A 24 -20.11 -4.21 -11.59
CA ALA A 24 -18.98 -3.89 -10.75
C ALA A 24 -18.41 -5.19 -10.10
N PRO A 25 -17.08 -5.37 -10.05
CA PRO A 25 -16.50 -6.61 -9.54
C PRO A 25 -16.85 -6.81 -8.07
N THR A 26 -17.08 -8.06 -7.68
CA THR A 26 -17.26 -8.42 -6.27
C THR A 26 -15.94 -8.30 -5.52
N VAL A 27 -15.97 -7.79 -4.29
CA VAL A 27 -14.77 -7.54 -3.49
C VAL A 27 -14.82 -8.33 -2.19
N SER A 28 -13.81 -9.16 -1.92
CA SER A 28 -13.53 -9.70 -0.59
C SER A 28 -12.56 -8.77 0.14
N VAL A 29 -12.84 -8.42 1.39
CA VAL A 29 -11.92 -7.60 2.20
C VAL A 29 -11.22 -8.48 3.23
N VAL A 30 -9.90 -8.41 3.29
CA VAL A 30 -9.06 -9.14 4.25
C VAL A 30 -8.43 -8.16 5.24
N ILE A 31 -8.68 -8.38 6.53
CA ILE A 31 -8.10 -7.64 7.66
C ILE A 31 -7.26 -8.63 8.47
N CYS A 32 -5.97 -8.35 8.67
CA CYS A 32 -5.07 -9.20 9.46
C CYS A 32 -4.77 -8.55 10.79
N THR A 33 -4.91 -9.32 11.89
CA THR A 33 -4.55 -8.87 13.24
C THR A 33 -3.69 -9.90 13.95
N TRP A 34 -2.83 -9.44 14.89
CA TRP A 34 -1.88 -10.31 15.61
C TRP A 34 -1.86 -10.07 17.12
N THR A 35 -2.66 -9.14 17.64
CA THR A 35 -2.63 -8.76 19.04
C THR A 35 -3.96 -8.19 19.52
N GLY A 36 -4.37 -8.57 20.73
CA GLY A 36 -5.55 -7.99 21.38
C GLY A 36 -5.35 -6.54 21.85
N ALA A 37 -4.12 -6.02 21.84
CA ALA A 37 -3.83 -4.65 22.25
C ALA A 37 -4.44 -3.60 21.31
N ARG A 38 -4.83 -4.00 20.08
CA ARG A 38 -5.50 -3.16 19.06
C ARG A 38 -6.94 -3.60 18.79
N TRP A 39 -7.59 -4.15 19.81
CA TRP A 39 -8.95 -4.67 19.65
C TRP A 39 -9.96 -3.61 19.21
N HIS A 40 -9.88 -2.42 19.80
CA HIS A 40 -10.77 -1.32 19.45
C HIS A 40 -10.57 -0.88 17.97
N GLU A 41 -9.32 -0.75 17.56
CA GLU A 41 -8.96 -0.40 16.20
C GLU A 41 -9.46 -1.44 15.20
N LEU A 42 -9.34 -2.73 15.53
CA LEU A 42 -9.89 -3.81 14.70
C LEU A 42 -11.42 -3.70 14.54
N LEU A 43 -12.15 -3.37 15.62
CA LEU A 43 -13.60 -3.17 15.55
C LEU A 43 -13.94 -2.01 14.61
N GLU A 44 -13.25 -0.86 14.73
CA GLU A 44 -13.44 0.29 13.84
C GLU A 44 -13.12 -0.04 12.37
N ALA A 45 -12.04 -0.81 12.13
CA ALA A 45 -11.69 -1.26 10.79
C ALA A 45 -12.81 -2.13 10.18
N VAL A 46 -13.30 -3.12 10.92
CA VAL A 46 -14.40 -4.01 10.48
C VAL A 46 -15.69 -3.22 10.25
N GLU A 47 -16.05 -2.32 11.16
CA GLU A 47 -17.22 -1.47 11.02
C GLU A 47 -17.15 -0.59 9.77
N SER A 48 -15.99 0.03 9.51
CA SER A 48 -15.79 0.89 8.34
C SER A 48 -15.97 0.13 7.01
N VAL A 49 -15.62 -1.15 6.99
CA VAL A 49 -15.85 -2.03 5.84
C VAL A 49 -17.33 -2.38 5.70
N GLY A 50 -18.05 -2.58 6.80
CA GLY A 50 -19.48 -2.82 6.80
C GLY A 50 -20.32 -1.62 6.32
N LEU A 51 -19.78 -0.40 6.45
CA LEU A 51 -20.43 0.87 6.08
C LEU A 51 -20.07 1.35 4.65
N GLN A 52 -19.42 0.55 3.84
CA GLN A 52 -19.04 0.93 2.49
C GLN A 52 -20.24 1.13 1.56
N SER A 53 -20.22 2.17 0.71
CA SER A 53 -21.23 2.43 -0.33
C SER A 53 -21.28 1.35 -1.42
N HIS A 54 -20.19 0.62 -1.61
CA HIS A 54 -20.10 -0.63 -2.37
C HIS A 54 -19.88 -1.77 -1.37
N PRO A 55 -20.93 -2.51 -0.99
CA PRO A 55 -20.81 -3.54 0.03
C PRO A 55 -19.80 -4.61 -0.37
N PRO A 56 -18.93 -5.07 0.54
CA PRO A 56 -18.08 -6.21 0.25
C PRO A 56 -18.89 -7.48 0.08
N LEU A 57 -18.43 -8.41 -0.75
CA LEU A 57 -18.97 -9.76 -0.82
C LEU A 57 -18.83 -10.48 0.52
N GLU A 58 -17.71 -10.25 1.19
CA GLU A 58 -17.37 -10.78 2.51
C GLU A 58 -16.24 -9.98 3.13
N THR A 59 -16.21 -9.96 4.46
CA THR A 59 -15.08 -9.48 5.26
C THR A 59 -14.44 -10.67 5.95
N ILE A 60 -13.12 -10.81 5.83
CA ILE A 60 -12.33 -11.92 6.39
C ILE A 60 -11.34 -11.34 7.38
N VAL A 61 -11.51 -11.65 8.66
CA VAL A 61 -10.56 -11.31 9.73
C VAL A 61 -9.63 -12.49 9.96
N VAL A 62 -8.34 -12.29 9.74
CA VAL A 62 -7.30 -13.31 9.96
C VAL A 62 -6.52 -13.00 11.22
N VAL A 63 -6.50 -13.93 12.17
CA VAL A 63 -5.76 -13.78 13.43
C VAL A 63 -4.43 -14.52 13.33
N ASP A 64 -3.32 -13.78 13.46
CA ASP A 64 -1.97 -14.30 13.31
C ASP A 64 -1.45 -14.91 14.62
N HIS A 65 -1.67 -16.21 14.81
CA HIS A 65 -1.13 -17.04 15.89
C HIS A 65 -1.42 -16.55 17.32
N ASP A 66 -2.58 -15.92 17.54
CA ASP A 66 -3.08 -15.55 18.88
C ASP A 66 -4.42 -16.25 19.17
N PRO A 67 -4.44 -17.39 19.90
CA PRO A 67 -5.67 -18.12 20.21
C PRO A 67 -6.69 -17.32 21.02
N ALA A 68 -6.25 -16.41 21.89
CA ALA A 68 -7.16 -15.59 22.70
C ALA A 68 -7.88 -14.56 21.84
N VAL A 69 -7.15 -13.88 20.95
CA VAL A 69 -7.73 -12.95 19.97
C VAL A 69 -8.65 -13.70 19.00
N LEU A 70 -8.28 -14.91 18.58
CA LEU A 70 -9.12 -15.73 17.69
C LEU A 70 -10.45 -16.10 18.34
N ALA A 71 -10.42 -16.56 19.58
CA ALA A 71 -11.64 -16.91 20.33
C ALA A 71 -12.54 -15.69 20.52
N ARG A 72 -11.95 -14.55 20.87
CA ARG A 72 -12.66 -13.28 21.03
C ARG A 72 -13.29 -12.81 19.71
N ALA A 73 -12.53 -12.84 18.62
CA ALA A 73 -13.02 -12.42 17.31
C ALA A 73 -14.20 -13.27 16.83
N ARG A 74 -14.18 -14.58 17.06
CA ARG A 74 -15.29 -15.47 16.74
C ARG A 74 -16.55 -15.18 17.55
N ALA A 75 -16.39 -14.76 18.80
CA ALA A 75 -17.53 -14.42 19.67
C ALA A 75 -18.12 -13.04 19.39
N GLU A 76 -17.27 -12.04 19.10
CA GLU A 76 -17.69 -10.63 19.01
C GLU A 76 -17.90 -10.13 17.58
N LEU A 77 -17.50 -10.89 16.53
CA LEU A 77 -17.62 -10.51 15.11
C LEU A 77 -18.47 -11.52 14.31
N PRO A 78 -19.79 -11.66 14.62
CA PRO A 78 -20.62 -12.70 14.03
C PRO A 78 -20.88 -12.53 12.51
N ASN A 79 -20.74 -11.30 11.98
CA ASN A 79 -21.04 -10.98 10.58
C ASN A 79 -19.80 -11.00 9.66
N VAL A 80 -18.66 -11.49 10.15
CA VAL A 80 -17.44 -11.62 9.35
C VAL A 80 -16.88 -13.05 9.43
N VAL A 81 -16.12 -13.44 8.43
CA VAL A 81 -15.41 -14.73 8.44
C VAL A 81 -14.16 -14.59 9.29
N VAL A 82 -14.12 -15.26 10.44
CA VAL A 82 -12.94 -15.25 11.33
C VAL A 82 -12.15 -16.54 11.18
N THR A 83 -10.87 -16.43 10.81
CA THR A 83 -9.97 -17.57 10.57
C THR A 83 -8.62 -17.37 11.25
N PRO A 84 -7.96 -18.45 11.72
CA PRO A 84 -6.57 -18.36 12.12
C PRO A 84 -5.65 -18.20 10.91
N ASN A 85 -4.48 -17.62 11.09
CA ASN A 85 -3.37 -17.79 10.16
C ASN A 85 -2.91 -19.26 10.21
N VAL A 86 -3.02 -19.97 9.08
CA VAL A 86 -2.62 -21.38 8.95
C VAL A 86 -1.25 -21.54 8.29
N GLU A 87 -0.59 -20.42 7.96
CA GLU A 87 0.75 -20.40 7.38
C GLU A 87 1.79 -19.93 8.41
N ALA A 88 3.00 -19.62 7.96
CA ALA A 88 4.04 -19.09 8.83
C ALA A 88 3.60 -17.77 9.50
N HIS A 89 4.02 -17.59 10.76
CA HIS A 89 3.77 -16.37 11.52
C HIS A 89 4.25 -15.12 10.77
N GLY A 90 3.40 -14.09 10.75
CA GLY A 90 3.66 -12.81 10.10
C GLY A 90 2.62 -12.42 9.05
N LEU A 91 2.71 -11.17 8.61
CA LEU A 91 1.70 -10.52 7.77
C LEU A 91 1.48 -11.23 6.42
N SER A 92 2.56 -11.72 5.78
CA SER A 92 2.45 -12.47 4.53
C SER A 92 1.63 -13.75 4.69
N GLY A 93 1.90 -14.55 5.75
CA GLY A 93 1.15 -15.77 6.04
C GLY A 93 -0.31 -15.48 6.39
N ALA A 94 -0.56 -14.43 7.19
CA ALA A 94 -1.91 -14.01 7.54
C ALA A 94 -2.70 -13.58 6.29
N ARG A 95 -2.14 -12.74 5.42
CA ARG A 95 -2.78 -12.35 4.16
C ARG A 95 -3.05 -13.53 3.24
N ASN A 96 -2.10 -14.46 3.11
CA ASN A 96 -2.28 -15.68 2.31
C ASN A 96 -3.40 -16.58 2.88
N SER A 97 -3.50 -16.67 4.21
CA SER A 97 -4.59 -17.41 4.86
C SER A 97 -5.96 -16.80 4.55
N GLY A 98 -6.06 -15.46 4.50
CA GLY A 98 -7.27 -14.76 4.07
C GLY A 98 -7.57 -14.98 2.58
N LEU A 99 -6.56 -14.93 1.72
CA LEU A 99 -6.67 -15.17 0.28
C LEU A 99 -7.29 -16.53 -0.06
N ARG A 100 -7.01 -17.57 0.71
CA ARG A 100 -7.58 -18.92 0.50
C ARG A 100 -9.08 -18.96 0.66
N LEU A 101 -9.65 -18.04 1.44
CA LEU A 101 -11.08 -17.97 1.71
C LEU A 101 -11.79 -16.94 0.83
N ALA A 102 -11.05 -16.00 0.25
CA ALA A 102 -11.59 -14.92 -0.57
C ALA A 102 -12.24 -15.47 -1.85
N ARG A 103 -13.50 -15.08 -2.09
CA ARG A 103 -14.31 -15.50 -3.23
C ARG A 103 -14.58 -14.38 -4.23
N GLY A 104 -14.38 -13.13 -3.85
CA GLY A 104 -14.57 -11.97 -4.70
C GLY A 104 -13.64 -11.98 -5.92
N ASP A 105 -14.02 -11.29 -6.99
CA ASP A 105 -13.21 -11.09 -8.18
C ASP A 105 -11.94 -10.29 -7.85
N VAL A 106 -12.07 -9.41 -6.87
CA VAL A 106 -11.01 -8.56 -6.31
C VAL A 106 -10.86 -8.88 -4.83
N VAL A 107 -9.61 -8.90 -4.35
CA VAL A 107 -9.31 -8.96 -2.92
C VAL A 107 -8.68 -7.65 -2.48
N ALA A 108 -9.33 -6.97 -1.55
CA ALA A 108 -8.84 -5.76 -0.91
C ALA A 108 -8.24 -6.08 0.47
N PHE A 109 -7.16 -5.40 0.84
CA PHE A 109 -6.51 -5.51 2.13
C PHE A 109 -6.59 -4.18 2.87
N LEU A 110 -6.97 -4.25 4.14
CA LEU A 110 -7.02 -3.14 5.07
C LEU A 110 -6.28 -3.54 6.35
N ASP A 111 -5.43 -2.67 6.89
CA ASP A 111 -4.76 -2.94 8.16
C ASP A 111 -5.74 -2.83 9.34
N ASP A 112 -5.51 -3.57 10.42
CA ASP A 112 -6.37 -3.61 11.62
C ASP A 112 -6.35 -2.31 12.45
N ASP A 113 -5.48 -1.35 12.14
CA ASP A 113 -5.40 -0.01 12.70
C ASP A 113 -5.77 1.10 11.69
N ALA A 114 -6.61 0.74 10.71
CA ALA A 114 -7.02 1.63 9.62
C ALA A 114 -8.54 1.66 9.44
N VAL A 115 -9.10 2.83 9.17
CA VAL A 115 -10.54 3.08 8.95
C VAL A 115 -10.75 3.55 7.52
N ALA A 116 -11.53 2.81 6.75
CA ALA A 116 -11.83 3.14 5.36
C ALA A 116 -12.92 4.22 5.26
N ALA A 117 -12.72 5.21 4.38
CA ALA A 117 -13.77 6.17 4.04
C ALA A 117 -14.95 5.47 3.33
N PRO A 118 -16.18 6.00 3.40
CA PRO A 118 -17.39 5.31 2.91
C PRO A 118 -17.35 4.87 1.44
N ASP A 119 -16.61 5.55 0.60
CA ASP A 119 -16.51 5.27 -0.83
C ASP A 119 -15.22 4.49 -1.23
N TRP A 120 -14.43 4.06 -0.27
CA TRP A 120 -13.14 3.41 -0.51
C TRP A 120 -13.26 2.20 -1.45
N LEU A 121 -14.14 1.23 -1.14
CA LEU A 121 -14.33 0.04 -1.99
C LEU A 121 -14.90 0.39 -3.36
N ARG A 122 -15.87 1.32 -3.43
CA ARG A 122 -16.44 1.75 -4.70
C ARG A 122 -15.39 2.34 -5.63
N LEU A 123 -14.50 3.17 -5.09
CA LEU A 123 -13.43 3.82 -5.84
C LEU A 123 -12.34 2.84 -6.27
N LEU A 124 -12.00 1.85 -5.44
CA LEU A 124 -11.08 0.78 -5.82
C LEU A 124 -11.70 -0.12 -6.89
N ALA A 125 -12.94 -0.57 -6.68
CA ALA A 125 -13.64 -1.50 -7.58
C ALA A 125 -13.84 -0.90 -8.99
N GLY A 126 -14.17 0.38 -9.08
CA GLY A 126 -14.38 1.06 -10.36
C GLY A 126 -13.15 1.14 -11.26
N GLU A 127 -11.94 0.96 -10.73
CA GLU A 127 -10.72 0.93 -11.54
C GLU A 127 -10.57 -0.39 -12.33
N TYR A 128 -11.23 -1.47 -11.91
CA TYR A 128 -11.13 -2.78 -12.53
C TYR A 128 -12.02 -2.98 -13.76
N ASP A 129 -12.78 -1.96 -14.17
CA ASP A 129 -13.44 -1.93 -15.47
C ASP A 129 -12.42 -2.00 -16.63
N ASP A 130 -11.19 -1.59 -16.37
CA ASP A 130 -10.05 -1.75 -17.26
C ASP A 130 -9.34 -3.08 -16.96
N GLU A 131 -9.35 -4.00 -17.91
CA GLU A 131 -8.72 -5.32 -17.80
C GLU A 131 -7.20 -5.28 -17.56
N HIS A 132 -6.54 -4.17 -17.95
CA HIS A 132 -5.12 -3.97 -17.71
C HIS A 132 -4.79 -3.54 -16.28
N VAL A 133 -5.78 -3.18 -15.46
CA VAL A 133 -5.56 -2.87 -14.04
C VAL A 133 -5.42 -4.16 -13.26
N LEU A 134 -4.21 -4.39 -12.74
CA LEU A 134 -3.84 -5.59 -11.95
C LEU A 134 -4.11 -5.40 -10.46
N GLY A 135 -3.98 -4.17 -9.99
CA GLY A 135 -4.22 -3.81 -8.59
C GLY A 135 -4.37 -2.31 -8.40
N VAL A 136 -5.05 -1.93 -7.34
CA VAL A 136 -5.37 -0.54 -7.01
C VAL A 136 -5.03 -0.28 -5.54
N GLY A 137 -4.37 0.86 -5.26
CA GLY A 137 -4.15 1.35 -3.91
C GLY A 137 -4.75 2.72 -3.68
N GLY A 138 -5.28 2.94 -2.49
CA GLY A 138 -5.82 4.21 -2.06
C GLY A 138 -4.80 5.09 -1.34
N SER A 139 -5.21 6.33 -1.02
CA SER A 139 -4.44 7.17 -0.12
C SER A 139 -4.66 6.75 1.34
N ILE A 140 -3.62 6.96 2.15
CA ILE A 140 -3.60 6.58 3.55
C ILE A 140 -3.17 7.80 4.34
N GLU A 141 -4.12 8.42 5.04
CA GLU A 141 -3.87 9.59 5.87
C GLU A 141 -3.54 9.19 7.31
N PRO A 142 -2.46 9.72 7.89
CA PRO A 142 -2.11 9.42 9.28
C PRO A 142 -3.01 10.15 10.26
N VAL A 143 -3.66 9.42 11.15
CA VAL A 143 -4.34 9.94 12.33
C VAL A 143 -3.39 9.83 13.51
N TRP A 144 -2.64 10.91 13.77
CA TRP A 144 -1.61 10.95 14.79
C TRP A 144 -2.21 11.13 16.19
N GLU A 145 -1.82 10.31 17.15
CA GLU A 145 -2.01 10.65 18.57
C GLU A 145 -1.18 11.88 18.94
N GLU A 146 0.07 11.94 18.46
CA GLU A 146 0.96 13.06 18.64
C GLU A 146 1.89 13.18 17.43
N ARG A 147 1.71 14.22 16.63
CA ARG A 147 2.53 14.46 15.44
C ARG A 147 3.78 15.28 15.82
N PRO A 148 4.98 14.72 15.71
CA PRO A 148 6.20 15.49 16.01
C PRO A 148 6.48 16.49 14.89
N ALA A 149 6.84 17.72 15.27
CA ALA A 149 7.12 18.81 14.33
C ALA A 149 8.31 18.52 13.39
N TRP A 150 9.20 17.62 13.79
CA TRP A 150 10.36 17.20 13.00
C TRP A 150 10.03 16.14 11.94
N PHE A 151 8.86 15.50 11.97
CA PHE A 151 8.55 14.39 11.07
C PHE A 151 8.32 14.88 9.64
N PRO A 152 9.15 14.48 8.65
CA PRO A 152 9.03 14.94 7.28
C PRO A 152 7.92 14.19 6.53
N ALA A 153 7.11 14.93 5.78
CA ALA A 153 6.01 14.36 4.98
C ALA A 153 6.52 13.38 3.90
N GLU A 154 7.75 13.52 3.50
CA GLU A 154 8.46 12.63 2.58
C GLU A 154 8.59 11.21 3.15
N PHE A 155 8.57 11.05 4.45
CA PHE A 155 8.72 9.75 5.15
C PHE A 155 7.41 9.19 5.71
N GLY A 156 6.24 9.60 5.20
CA GLY A 156 4.93 9.05 5.62
C GLY A 156 4.89 7.52 5.58
N TRP A 157 5.59 6.88 4.66
CA TRP A 157 5.73 5.44 4.56
C TRP A 157 6.34 4.77 5.80
N VAL A 158 7.13 5.48 6.61
CA VAL A 158 7.69 4.98 7.87
C VAL A 158 6.58 4.57 8.85
N VAL A 159 5.46 5.28 8.81
CA VAL A 159 4.29 4.99 9.63
C VAL A 159 3.17 4.29 8.85
N GLY A 160 3.45 3.80 7.63
CA GLY A 160 2.50 3.05 6.80
C GLY A 160 1.54 3.92 6.00
N CYS A 161 1.83 5.22 5.84
CA CYS A 161 0.93 6.19 5.22
C CYS A 161 1.45 6.70 3.86
N THR A 162 0.56 7.37 3.15
CA THR A 162 0.90 8.15 1.96
C THR A 162 1.99 9.16 2.27
N TYR A 163 2.90 9.40 1.33
CA TYR A 163 4.05 10.25 1.52
C TYR A 163 4.22 11.23 0.36
N ARG A 164 4.87 12.36 0.63
CA ARG A 164 5.20 13.33 -0.41
C ARG A 164 6.10 12.67 -1.45
N GLY A 165 5.69 12.73 -2.72
CA GLY A 165 6.35 12.08 -3.85
C GLY A 165 5.49 11.04 -4.55
N LEU A 166 4.36 10.63 -3.95
CA LEU A 166 3.32 9.94 -4.69
C LEU A 166 2.58 10.91 -5.63
N PRO A 167 1.98 10.42 -6.72
CA PRO A 167 1.19 11.25 -7.61
C PRO A 167 0.06 11.97 -6.86
N PRO A 168 -0.22 13.27 -7.15
CA PRO A 168 -1.35 13.97 -6.53
C PRO A 168 -2.71 13.54 -7.09
N GLU A 169 -2.71 12.94 -8.28
CA GLU A 169 -3.88 12.47 -9.01
C GLU A 169 -3.76 10.98 -9.31
N ARG A 170 -4.86 10.40 -9.83
CA ARG A 170 -4.88 9.01 -10.32
C ARG A 170 -3.74 8.76 -11.30
N ALA A 171 -2.90 7.78 -11.02
CA ALA A 171 -1.75 7.47 -11.86
C ALA A 171 -1.32 6.01 -11.74
N ALA A 172 -0.63 5.51 -12.75
CA ALA A 172 0.07 4.24 -12.66
C ALA A 172 1.26 4.36 -11.70
N VAL A 173 1.43 3.35 -10.84
CA VAL A 173 2.51 3.25 -9.86
C VAL A 173 3.22 1.90 -9.98
N ARG A 174 4.44 1.82 -9.48
CA ARG A 174 5.20 0.56 -9.48
C ARG A 174 4.64 -0.47 -8.50
N ASN A 175 4.25 -0.03 -7.33
CA ASN A 175 3.72 -0.86 -6.25
C ASN A 175 2.75 -0.07 -5.38
N LEU A 176 1.92 -0.80 -4.65
CA LEU A 176 0.91 -0.27 -3.74
C LEU A 176 1.47 -0.19 -2.30
N ILE A 177 0.69 0.38 -1.38
CA ILE A 177 0.99 0.44 0.07
C ILE A 177 0.05 -0.51 0.80
N GLY A 178 0.60 -1.36 1.65
CA GLY A 178 -0.08 -2.50 2.26
C GLY A 178 -1.34 -2.21 3.06
N ALA A 179 -1.44 -1.00 3.67
CA ALA A 179 -2.59 -0.62 4.49
C ALA A 179 -3.86 -0.25 3.68
N SER A 180 -3.72 -0.04 2.35
CA SER A 180 -4.85 0.23 1.44
C SER A 180 -4.49 -0.25 0.04
N MET A 181 -4.71 -1.52 -0.23
CA MET A 181 -4.40 -2.12 -1.53
C MET A 181 -5.44 -3.16 -1.94
N SER A 182 -5.62 -3.36 -3.23
CA SER A 182 -6.45 -4.42 -3.78
C SER A 182 -5.81 -5.00 -5.04
N PHE A 183 -6.18 -6.23 -5.38
CA PHE A 183 -5.67 -6.96 -6.54
C PHE A 183 -6.76 -7.84 -7.14
N ARG A 184 -6.70 -8.11 -8.45
CA ARG A 184 -7.48 -9.21 -9.05
C ARG A 184 -7.12 -10.52 -8.36
N ARG A 185 -8.13 -11.25 -7.89
CA ARG A 185 -7.92 -12.51 -7.17
C ARG A 185 -7.20 -13.56 -8.00
N GLU A 186 -7.43 -13.60 -9.31
CA GLU A 186 -6.78 -14.53 -10.24
C GLU A 186 -5.24 -14.45 -10.21
N LEU A 187 -4.66 -13.26 -9.95
CA LEU A 187 -3.22 -13.07 -9.88
C LEU A 187 -2.57 -13.91 -8.78
N PHE A 188 -3.27 -14.14 -7.68
CA PHE A 188 -2.77 -14.97 -6.59
C PHE A 188 -2.80 -16.46 -6.95
N SER A 189 -3.75 -16.88 -7.77
CA SER A 189 -3.81 -18.27 -8.29
C SER A 189 -2.70 -18.52 -9.32
N GLU A 190 -2.38 -17.52 -10.13
CA GLU A 190 -1.39 -17.63 -11.20
C GLU A 190 0.05 -17.47 -10.71
N PHE A 191 0.28 -16.46 -9.85
CA PHE A 191 1.64 -16.09 -9.42
C PHE A 191 1.97 -16.50 -7.99
N GLY A 192 1.04 -17.12 -7.27
CA GLY A 192 1.16 -17.40 -5.84
C GLY A 192 0.90 -16.17 -4.97
N GLY A 193 0.78 -16.38 -3.67
CA GLY A 193 0.54 -15.33 -2.68
C GLY A 193 1.77 -14.46 -2.36
N PHE A 194 1.70 -13.78 -1.23
CA PHE A 194 2.81 -13.01 -0.67
C PHE A 194 3.91 -13.97 -0.17
N ARG A 195 5.17 -13.66 -0.48
CA ARG A 195 6.30 -14.52 -0.09
C ARG A 195 6.56 -14.45 1.40
N HIS A 196 6.78 -15.61 2.01
CA HIS A 196 7.27 -15.69 3.40
C HIS A 196 8.70 -15.14 3.51
N GLY A 197 9.06 -14.67 4.71
CA GLY A 197 10.37 -14.06 4.97
C GLY A 197 10.51 -12.62 4.46
N ILE A 198 9.52 -12.13 3.71
CA ILE A 198 9.33 -10.72 3.37
C ILE A 198 8.00 -10.31 4.01
N GLY A 199 7.97 -9.16 4.68
CA GLY A 199 6.78 -8.71 5.41
C GLY A 199 7.01 -8.64 6.92
N ARG A 200 6.10 -7.96 7.59
CA ARG A 200 6.21 -7.71 9.03
C ARG A 200 5.93 -8.98 9.83
N VAL A 201 6.81 -9.27 10.80
CA VAL A 201 6.61 -10.31 11.82
C VAL A 201 6.66 -9.64 13.19
N GLY A 202 5.52 -9.54 13.87
CA GLY A 202 5.42 -8.83 15.14
C GLY A 202 5.92 -7.39 15.05
N THR A 203 6.95 -7.05 15.85
CA THR A 203 7.58 -5.71 15.88
C THR A 203 8.77 -5.55 14.93
N HIS A 204 9.20 -6.60 14.22
CA HIS A 204 10.32 -6.50 13.28
C HIS A 204 10.00 -5.56 12.12
N PRO A 205 10.87 -4.57 11.84
CA PRO A 205 10.57 -3.48 10.90
C PRO A 205 10.78 -3.84 9.41
N VAL A 206 10.74 -5.12 9.05
CA VAL A 206 10.84 -5.60 7.67
C VAL A 206 9.48 -5.52 7.01
N GLY A 207 9.40 -5.17 5.74
CA GLY A 207 8.19 -5.04 4.95
C GLY A 207 8.46 -5.34 3.47
N CYS A 208 7.72 -4.72 2.56
CA CYS A 208 7.84 -4.83 1.10
C CYS A 208 7.32 -6.15 0.49
N GLU A 209 6.50 -6.91 1.19
CA GLU A 209 5.82 -8.07 0.63
C GLU A 209 4.90 -7.69 -0.54
N GLU A 210 4.19 -6.57 -0.43
CA GLU A 210 3.36 -6.00 -1.48
C GLU A 210 4.21 -5.49 -2.66
N THR A 211 5.37 -4.91 -2.36
CA THR A 211 6.32 -4.44 -3.38
C THR A 211 6.88 -5.61 -4.19
N GLU A 212 7.27 -6.71 -3.51
CA GLU A 212 7.74 -7.94 -4.17
C GLU A 212 6.64 -8.51 -5.08
N PHE A 213 5.41 -8.62 -4.57
CA PHE A 213 4.29 -9.14 -5.32
C PHE A 213 4.01 -8.28 -6.57
N CYS A 214 3.93 -6.96 -6.43
CA CYS A 214 3.73 -6.05 -7.56
C CYS A 214 4.83 -6.18 -8.62
N LEU A 215 6.10 -6.28 -8.22
CA LEU A 215 7.22 -6.44 -9.15
C LEU A 215 7.17 -7.79 -9.88
N ARG A 216 6.84 -8.87 -9.17
CA ARG A 216 6.73 -10.21 -9.74
C ARG A 216 5.60 -10.29 -10.76
N VAL A 217 4.43 -9.80 -10.42
CA VAL A 217 3.25 -9.77 -11.31
C VAL A 217 3.47 -8.83 -12.49
N GLY A 218 3.94 -7.60 -12.24
CA GLY A 218 4.17 -6.61 -13.29
C GLY A 218 5.17 -7.04 -14.37
N ARG A 219 6.15 -7.88 -14.02
CA ARG A 219 7.07 -8.49 -14.99
C ARG A 219 6.42 -9.57 -15.83
N ALA A 220 5.58 -10.39 -15.22
CA ALA A 220 4.88 -11.45 -15.90
C ALA A 220 3.72 -10.93 -16.77
N ARG A 221 3.21 -9.75 -16.46
CA ARG A 221 2.09 -9.08 -17.17
C ARG A 221 2.51 -7.68 -17.67
N PRO A 222 3.40 -7.56 -18.69
CA PRO A 222 4.00 -6.29 -19.12
C PRO A 222 2.99 -5.27 -19.64
N GLY A 223 1.78 -5.67 -20.05
CA GLY A 223 0.67 -4.76 -20.40
C GLY A 223 -0.16 -4.29 -19.22
N GLY A 224 0.04 -4.89 -18.05
CA GLY A 224 -0.73 -4.57 -16.86
C GLY A 224 -0.15 -3.43 -16.05
N ARG A 225 -1.00 -2.80 -15.22
CA ARG A 225 -0.59 -1.67 -14.37
C ARG A 225 -1.21 -1.73 -12.99
N PHE A 226 -0.48 -1.23 -12.02
CA PHE A 226 -1.01 -0.90 -10.68
C PHE A 226 -1.40 0.57 -10.69
N VAL A 227 -2.54 0.89 -10.09
CA VAL A 227 -3.11 2.25 -10.07
C VAL A 227 -3.11 2.77 -8.65
N TYR A 228 -2.68 4.00 -8.47
CA TYR A 228 -2.90 4.79 -7.26
C TYR A 228 -4.12 5.67 -7.46
N GLN A 229 -5.15 5.49 -6.62
CA GLN A 229 -6.40 6.25 -6.62
C GLN A 229 -6.45 7.10 -5.33
N PRO A 230 -6.00 8.37 -5.38
CA PRO A 230 -5.85 9.18 -4.15
C PRO A 230 -7.16 9.51 -3.45
N VAL A 231 -8.31 9.42 -4.14
CA VAL A 231 -9.64 9.69 -3.55
C VAL A 231 -10.15 8.49 -2.76
N ALA A 232 -9.64 7.28 -3.01
CA ALA A 232 -9.93 6.10 -2.20
C ALA A 232 -9.18 6.18 -0.87
N LEU A 233 -9.77 6.85 0.12
CA LEU A 233 -9.11 7.27 1.34
C LEU A 233 -9.25 6.24 2.46
N VAL A 234 -8.15 6.05 3.20
CA VAL A 234 -8.09 5.30 4.46
C VAL A 234 -7.42 6.18 5.52
N HIS A 235 -7.96 6.20 6.72
CA HIS A 235 -7.38 6.85 7.89
C HIS A 235 -6.64 5.82 8.74
N HIS A 236 -5.32 5.97 8.89
CA HIS A 236 -4.48 5.01 9.58
C HIS A 236 -3.99 5.58 10.91
N ARG A 237 -4.25 4.89 12.03
CA ARG A 237 -3.81 5.32 13.36
C ARG A 237 -2.31 5.25 13.51
N VAL A 238 -1.73 6.34 14.00
CA VAL A 238 -0.30 6.44 14.29
C VAL A 238 -0.10 6.71 15.79
N PRO A 239 0.12 5.66 16.59
CA PRO A 239 0.30 5.81 18.03
C PRO A 239 1.59 6.56 18.37
N ALA A 240 1.63 7.23 19.53
CA ALA A 240 2.75 8.06 19.98
C ALA A 240 4.11 7.32 19.96
N ARG A 241 4.12 5.99 20.18
CA ARG A 241 5.36 5.18 20.07
C ARG A 241 5.97 5.19 18.66
N ARG A 242 5.14 5.35 17.59
CA ARG A 242 5.63 5.47 16.19
C ARG A 242 6.12 6.88 15.85
N ALA A 243 5.79 7.88 16.68
CA ALA A 243 6.25 9.27 16.57
C ALA A 243 7.67 9.49 17.13
N ARG A 244 8.30 8.46 17.71
CA ARG A 244 9.62 8.56 18.33
C ARG A 244 10.74 8.45 17.30
N TRP A 245 11.81 9.19 17.54
CA TRP A 245 13.00 9.19 16.68
C TRP A 245 13.61 7.79 16.49
N GLY A 246 13.71 7.00 17.55
CA GLY A 246 14.23 5.62 17.48
C GLY A 246 13.39 4.72 16.57
N TYR A 247 12.05 4.85 16.60
CA TYR A 247 11.16 4.13 15.70
C TYR A 247 11.40 4.55 14.24
N PHE A 248 11.48 5.86 13.99
CA PHE A 248 11.75 6.42 12.66
C PHE A 248 13.03 5.82 12.04
N LEU A 249 14.16 5.86 12.78
CA LEU A 249 15.44 5.31 12.30
C LEU A 249 15.39 3.79 12.11
N ALA A 250 14.77 3.06 13.03
CA ALA A 250 14.62 1.61 12.92
C ALA A 250 13.80 1.21 11.68
N ARG A 251 12.73 1.96 11.36
CA ARG A 251 11.93 1.74 10.15
C ARG A 251 12.69 2.08 8.87
N CYS A 252 13.43 3.19 8.85
CA CYS A 252 14.28 3.53 7.71
C CYS A 252 15.35 2.45 7.47
N TYR A 253 15.99 1.97 8.52
CA TYR A 253 16.97 0.87 8.44
C TYR A 253 16.31 -0.43 7.95
N GLY A 254 15.14 -0.81 8.50
CA GLY A 254 14.40 -1.99 8.08
C GLY A 254 13.95 -1.91 6.62
N GLU A 255 13.56 -0.74 6.14
CA GLU A 255 13.26 -0.52 4.73
C GLU A 255 14.47 -0.79 3.84
N GLY A 256 15.66 -0.32 4.24
CA GLY A 256 16.90 -0.63 3.55
C GLY A 256 17.17 -2.15 3.45
N LEU A 257 16.99 -2.89 4.55
CA LEU A 257 17.11 -4.35 4.56
C LEU A 257 16.11 -4.99 3.58
N SER A 258 14.84 -4.56 3.62
CA SER A 258 13.78 -5.06 2.74
C SER A 258 14.10 -4.79 1.27
N LYS A 259 14.59 -3.60 0.94
CA LYS A 259 15.00 -3.25 -0.44
C LYS A 259 16.15 -4.11 -0.95
N ALA A 260 17.10 -4.50 -0.09
CA ALA A 260 18.15 -5.44 -0.46
C ALA A 260 17.57 -6.83 -0.83
N MET A 261 16.53 -7.30 -0.13
CA MET A 261 15.83 -8.54 -0.47
C MET A 261 15.04 -8.42 -1.78
N VAL A 262 14.32 -7.32 -1.99
CA VAL A 262 13.58 -7.04 -3.22
C VAL A 262 14.52 -6.97 -4.44
N VAL A 263 15.66 -6.29 -4.30
CA VAL A 263 16.67 -6.21 -5.37
C VAL A 263 17.20 -7.58 -5.77
N ARG A 264 17.38 -8.48 -4.82
CA ARG A 264 17.79 -9.87 -5.13
C ARG A 264 16.72 -10.65 -5.90
N ALA A 265 15.47 -10.50 -5.47
CA ALA A 265 14.34 -11.18 -6.12
C ALA A 265 14.01 -10.60 -7.49
N ALA A 266 14.19 -9.29 -7.65
CA ALA A 266 13.74 -8.51 -8.79
C ALA A 266 14.85 -7.89 -9.66
N GLY A 267 16.14 -8.07 -9.32
CA GLY A 267 17.26 -7.42 -9.99
C GLY A 267 17.42 -5.93 -9.65
N PHE A 268 18.64 -5.42 -9.79
CA PHE A 268 19.05 -4.10 -9.29
C PHE A 268 18.32 -2.94 -9.98
N ARG A 269 18.10 -3.02 -11.29
CA ARG A 269 17.48 -1.92 -12.05
C ARG A 269 16.03 -1.68 -11.64
N ASP A 270 15.23 -2.74 -11.61
CA ASP A 270 13.79 -2.64 -11.34
C ASP A 270 13.50 -2.51 -9.84
N GLY A 271 14.35 -3.14 -9.00
CA GLY A 271 14.21 -3.09 -7.55
C GLY A 271 14.40 -1.68 -6.95
N LEU A 272 15.19 -0.80 -7.60
CA LEU A 272 15.52 0.54 -7.08
C LEU A 272 15.11 1.71 -7.99
N ALA A 273 14.40 1.47 -9.09
CA ALA A 273 14.06 2.53 -10.03
C ALA A 273 13.23 3.67 -9.40
N ALA A 274 12.23 3.33 -8.61
CA ALA A 274 11.40 4.30 -7.90
C ALA A 274 12.17 5.02 -6.80
N GLU A 275 13.01 4.31 -6.03
CA GLU A 275 13.80 4.86 -4.95
C GLU A 275 14.85 5.88 -5.45
N ARG A 276 15.47 5.62 -6.60
CA ARG A 276 16.42 6.57 -7.22
C ARG A 276 15.72 7.86 -7.62
N SER A 277 14.58 7.77 -8.28
CA SER A 277 13.77 8.92 -8.65
C SER A 277 13.25 9.69 -7.44
N TYR A 278 12.77 8.97 -6.43
CA TYR A 278 12.31 9.54 -5.16
C TYR A 278 13.44 10.27 -4.44
N THR A 279 14.60 9.63 -4.25
CA THR A 279 15.75 10.24 -3.59
C THR A 279 16.21 11.50 -4.32
N ALA A 280 16.38 11.41 -5.65
CA ALA A 280 16.92 12.51 -6.43
C ALA A 280 15.98 13.74 -6.52
N ARG A 281 14.66 13.51 -6.58
CA ARG A 281 13.69 14.62 -6.77
C ARG A 281 13.01 15.03 -5.47
N VAL A 282 12.52 14.06 -4.68
CA VAL A 282 11.67 14.34 -3.53
C VAL A 282 12.49 14.65 -2.29
N LEU A 283 13.50 13.83 -1.97
CA LEU A 283 14.28 14.04 -0.75
C LEU A 283 15.21 15.26 -0.88
N VAL A 284 15.81 15.50 -2.05
CA VAL A 284 16.64 16.69 -2.26
C VAL A 284 15.80 17.98 -2.16
N SER A 285 14.62 18.02 -2.80
CA SER A 285 13.74 19.18 -2.70
C SER A 285 13.17 19.37 -1.29
N GLY A 286 12.80 18.27 -0.62
CA GLY A 286 12.31 18.29 0.76
C GLY A 286 13.35 18.81 1.75
N PHE A 287 14.59 18.32 1.63
CA PHE A 287 15.73 18.82 2.41
C PHE A 287 15.97 20.32 2.18
N GLY A 288 16.06 20.74 0.90
CA GLY A 288 16.28 22.15 0.55
C GLY A 288 15.16 23.06 1.05
N SER A 289 13.89 22.64 0.91
CA SER A 289 12.73 23.38 1.40
C SER A 289 12.73 23.51 2.92
N ALA A 290 13.06 22.44 3.65
CA ALA A 290 13.14 22.45 5.10
C ALA A 290 14.27 23.39 5.60
N LEU A 291 15.44 23.32 4.95
CA LEU A 291 16.58 24.17 5.27
C LEU A 291 16.24 25.66 5.01
N LEU A 292 15.64 25.96 3.86
CA LEU A 292 15.24 27.33 3.50
C LEU A 292 14.21 27.89 4.50
N ALA A 293 13.20 27.08 4.88
CA ALA A 293 12.20 27.50 5.87
C ALA A 293 12.84 27.80 7.23
N ALA A 294 13.85 27.04 7.63
CA ALA A 294 14.61 27.28 8.85
C ALA A 294 15.45 28.56 8.77
N LEU A 295 16.22 28.74 7.69
CA LEU A 295 17.09 29.92 7.50
C LEU A 295 16.32 31.22 7.36
N THR A 296 15.11 31.16 6.78
CA THR A 296 14.21 32.34 6.67
C THR A 296 13.34 32.55 7.91
N LEU A 297 13.54 31.79 8.99
CA LEU A 297 12.78 31.83 10.24
C LEU A 297 11.25 31.62 10.06
N ARG A 298 10.82 31.10 8.90
CA ARG A 298 9.42 30.80 8.61
C ARG A 298 8.91 29.62 9.41
N ASP A 299 9.80 28.67 9.71
CA ASP A 299 9.46 27.46 10.46
C ASP A 299 10.67 26.94 11.25
N ARG A 300 10.58 27.06 12.57
CA ARG A 300 11.63 26.60 13.50
C ARG A 300 11.86 25.08 13.44
N SER A 301 10.88 24.32 12.96
CA SER A 301 11.01 22.85 12.77
C SER A 301 11.76 22.46 11.49
N GLY A 302 12.17 23.42 10.66
CA GLY A 302 12.89 23.19 9.42
C GLY A 302 14.23 22.46 9.62
N PHE A 303 15.06 22.88 10.59
CA PHE A 303 16.31 22.20 10.89
C PHE A 303 16.11 20.74 11.36
N PRO A 304 15.27 20.44 12.36
CA PRO A 304 14.96 19.07 12.74
C PRO A 304 14.42 18.21 11.59
N ARG A 305 13.58 18.78 10.70
CA ARG A 305 13.09 18.04 9.51
C ARG A 305 14.20 17.73 8.51
N ALA A 306 15.05 18.70 8.20
CA ALA A 306 16.21 18.48 7.34
C ALA A 306 17.12 17.39 7.90
N ALA A 307 17.41 17.44 9.22
CA ALA A 307 18.17 16.41 9.91
C ALA A 307 17.51 15.04 9.83
N ALA A 308 16.16 14.97 9.96
CA ALA A 308 15.40 13.73 9.85
C ALA A 308 15.49 13.13 8.44
N ILE A 309 15.39 13.94 7.39
CA ILE A 309 15.54 13.47 6.00
C ILE A 309 16.93 12.84 5.80
N MET A 310 17.99 13.51 6.24
CA MET A 310 19.36 13.00 6.11
C MET A 310 19.58 11.73 6.92
N ALA A 311 19.16 11.72 8.19
CA ALA A 311 19.31 10.56 9.07
C ALA A 311 18.50 9.35 8.56
N GLY A 312 17.29 9.56 8.07
CA GLY A 312 16.45 8.52 7.47
C GLY A 312 17.09 7.92 6.23
N LEU A 313 17.62 8.76 5.33
CA LEU A 313 18.34 8.31 4.13
C LEU A 313 19.61 7.50 4.49
N MET A 314 20.39 7.99 5.44
CA MET A 314 21.59 7.25 5.91
C MET A 314 21.22 5.91 6.54
N ALA A 315 20.19 5.87 7.40
CA ALA A 315 19.74 4.63 8.03
C ALA A 315 19.27 3.61 6.97
N ALA A 316 18.51 4.05 5.96
CA ALA A 316 18.09 3.18 4.85
C ALA A 316 19.29 2.69 4.03
N GLY A 317 20.27 3.54 3.75
CA GLY A 317 21.49 3.17 3.06
C GLY A 317 22.30 2.11 3.82
N VAL A 318 22.50 2.29 5.12
CA VAL A 318 23.18 1.31 5.99
C VAL A 318 22.44 -0.02 6.01
N GLY A 319 21.10 0.01 6.16
CA GLY A 319 20.26 -1.18 6.10
C GLY A 319 20.41 -1.93 4.78
N PHE A 320 20.40 -1.21 3.65
CA PHE A 320 20.56 -1.78 2.32
C PHE A 320 21.95 -2.46 2.15
N CYS A 321 23.03 -1.76 2.51
CA CYS A 321 24.40 -2.32 2.45
C CYS A 321 24.51 -3.58 3.30
N ARG A 322 24.01 -3.56 4.54
CA ARG A 322 24.03 -4.72 5.43
C ARG A 322 23.24 -5.89 4.86
N GLY A 323 22.01 -5.65 4.37
CA GLY A 323 21.19 -6.67 3.75
C GLY A 323 21.82 -7.27 2.51
N HIS A 324 22.57 -6.49 1.74
CA HIS A 324 23.32 -6.98 0.57
C HIS A 324 24.52 -7.86 0.97
N LEU A 325 25.28 -7.46 1.99
CA LEU A 325 26.45 -8.20 2.49
C LEU A 325 26.10 -9.53 3.18
N GLN A 326 24.99 -9.58 3.92
CA GLN A 326 24.55 -10.80 4.61
C GLN A 326 24.24 -11.95 3.63
N SER A 327 23.80 -11.64 2.43
CA SER A 327 23.47 -12.63 1.41
C SER A 327 24.69 -13.23 0.70
N SER A 328 25.79 -12.49 0.62
CA SER A 328 27.03 -13.00 0.01
C SER A 328 27.68 -14.10 0.87
N ARG A 329 27.31 -14.18 2.15
CA ARG A 329 27.83 -15.19 3.10
C ARG A 329 26.98 -16.44 3.20
N GLY A 330 25.73 -16.43 2.71
CA GLY A 330 24.85 -17.60 2.72
C GLY A 330 24.85 -18.41 1.41
N SER A 331 25.63 -17.99 0.42
CA SER A 331 25.79 -18.65 -0.89
C SER A 331 27.17 -19.32 -1.07
N ALA A 332 27.96 -19.42 0.01
CA ALA A 332 29.29 -20.07 0.00
C ALA A 332 29.20 -21.41 0.79
#